data_1964ab752d6dce9b6cba2afccbd4fb11
#
_entry.id   1964ab752d6dce9b6cba2afccbd4fb11
#
_cell.length_a   1.000
_cell.length_b   1.000
_cell.length_c   1.000
_cell.angle_alpha   90.00
_cell.angle_beta   90.00
_cell.angle_gamma   90.00
#
_symmetry.space_group_name_H-M   'P 1'
#
loop_
_entity.id
_entity.type
_entity.pdbx_description
1 polymer ?
#
loop_
_entity_poly.entity_id
_entity_poly.type
_entity_poly.pdbx_seq_one_letter_code
_entity_poly.pdbx_strand_id
1 'polypeptide(L)'
;MPPVKALVSGLYLITPNSLEARRYAFADEAEEVENTSLEESAQRLLAMGPEYVLITGTHERSPEVINTLYGEQGLIKPYRWERLPGSYHGSGCTLTSAIAACMAHGLTMEESVQEGQEYTWQTLKGAFRPGMGQYVPDRMFWAREEEEEARGNAAG
;
A
#
# COMPACT_ATOMS: atom_id res chain seq x y z
N MET A 1 13.28 21.35 -5.49
CA MET A 1 12.25 20.45 -4.96
C MET A 1 11.98 20.84 -3.50
N PRO A 2 10.75 21.02 -3.06
CA PRO A 2 10.50 21.31 -1.66
C PRO A 2 11.04 20.13 -0.81
N PRO A 3 11.57 20.37 0.38
CA PRO A 3 12.04 19.30 1.25
C PRO A 3 10.86 18.35 1.58
N VAL A 4 11.12 17.04 1.63
CA VAL A 4 10.10 16.00 1.90
C VAL A 4 9.27 16.34 3.13
N LYS A 5 9.93 16.85 4.18
CA LYS A 5 9.26 17.30 5.41
C LYS A 5 8.14 18.30 5.16
N ALA A 6 8.28 19.23 4.22
CA ALA A 6 7.24 20.21 3.92
C ALA A 6 6.02 19.58 3.22
N LEU A 7 6.21 18.46 2.53
CA LEU A 7 5.13 17.72 1.86
C LEU A 7 4.36 16.79 2.80
N VAL A 8 5.01 16.20 3.78
CA VAL A 8 4.41 15.18 4.66
C VAL A 8 3.98 15.73 6.02
N SER A 9 4.43 16.94 6.38
CA SER A 9 4.04 17.60 7.61
C SER A 9 2.53 17.85 7.65
N GLY A 10 1.88 17.34 8.70
CA GLY A 10 0.43 17.47 8.89
C GLY A 10 -0.44 16.44 8.14
N LEU A 11 0.16 15.47 7.47
CA LEU A 11 -0.57 14.32 6.93
C LEU A 11 -0.87 13.32 8.05
N TYR A 12 -2.02 12.65 7.95
CA TYR A 12 -2.42 11.64 8.93
C TYR A 12 -1.71 10.31 8.66
N LEU A 13 -1.71 9.87 7.40
CA LEU A 13 -1.05 8.65 6.94
C LEU A 13 -0.26 8.92 5.67
N ILE A 14 0.93 8.34 5.55
CA ILE A 14 1.66 8.21 4.30
C ILE A 14 1.93 6.74 3.98
N THR A 15 1.95 6.40 2.70
CA THR A 15 2.04 5.01 2.22
C THR A 15 3.19 4.80 1.23
N PRO A 16 4.44 5.11 1.61
CA PRO A 16 5.58 4.91 0.72
C PRO A 16 5.85 3.41 0.51
N ASN A 17 6.35 3.04 -0.68
CA ASN A 17 7.00 1.76 -0.83
C ASN A 17 8.39 1.77 -0.16
N SER A 18 9.02 0.61 -0.02
CA SER A 18 10.31 0.48 0.69
C SER A 18 11.43 1.34 0.09
N LEU A 19 11.47 1.50 -1.23
CA LEU A 19 12.46 2.34 -1.92
C LEU A 19 12.20 3.83 -1.65
N GLU A 20 10.95 4.25 -1.73
CA GLU A 20 10.53 5.62 -1.43
C GLU A 20 10.76 5.95 0.04
N ALA A 21 10.43 5.03 0.95
CA ALA A 21 10.63 5.21 2.38
C ALA A 21 12.10 5.50 2.70
N ARG A 22 13.02 4.71 2.17
CA ARG A 22 14.46 4.92 2.33
C ARG A 22 14.91 6.25 1.73
N ARG A 23 14.52 6.54 0.48
CA ARG A 23 14.88 7.79 -0.21
C ARG A 23 14.40 9.03 0.52
N TYR A 24 13.16 9.02 1.03
CA TYR A 24 12.60 10.18 1.71
C TYR A 24 13.16 10.35 3.13
N ALA A 25 13.41 9.24 3.82
CA ALA A 25 13.97 9.27 5.17
C ALA A 25 15.41 9.79 5.21
N PHE A 26 16.18 9.56 4.15
CA PHE A 26 17.61 9.88 4.03
C PHE A 26 17.91 10.86 2.89
N ALA A 27 16.95 11.71 2.54
CA ALA A 27 17.05 12.61 1.38
C ALA A 27 18.26 13.56 1.40
N ASP A 28 18.76 13.86 2.59
CA ASP A 28 19.91 14.76 2.80
C ASP A 28 21.24 13.97 2.94
N GLU A 29 21.22 12.65 2.91
CA GLU A 29 22.39 11.78 3.08
C GLU A 29 22.78 11.16 1.73
N ALA A 30 24.03 11.38 1.28
CA ALA A 30 24.47 11.08 -0.08
C ALA A 30 24.89 9.63 -0.35
N GLU A 31 24.90 8.71 0.63
CA GLU A 31 25.49 7.39 0.48
C GLU A 31 24.57 6.23 0.91
N GLU A 32 24.49 5.21 0.01
CA GLU A 32 23.96 3.84 0.20
C GLU A 32 22.61 3.68 0.97
N VAL A 33 21.63 4.43 0.57
CA VAL A 33 20.26 4.39 1.14
C VAL A 33 19.58 3.01 0.99
N GLU A 34 20.01 2.21 0.03
CA GLU A 34 19.36 0.93 -0.30
C GLU A 34 19.42 -0.13 0.82
N ASN A 35 20.43 -0.05 1.68
CA ASN A 35 20.65 -1.02 2.76
C ASN A 35 20.18 -0.53 4.15
N THR A 36 19.54 0.64 4.22
CA THR A 36 19.05 1.16 5.50
C THR A 36 17.83 0.39 6.00
N SER A 37 17.69 0.31 7.31
CA SER A 37 16.55 -0.34 7.96
C SER A 37 15.23 0.37 7.62
N LEU A 38 14.18 -0.40 7.31
CA LEU A 38 12.85 0.15 7.10
C LEU A 38 12.26 0.71 8.39
N GLU A 39 12.63 0.17 9.54
CA GLU A 39 12.22 0.70 10.83
C GLU A 39 12.82 2.08 11.09
N GLU A 40 14.12 2.27 10.82
CA GLU A 40 14.77 3.58 10.91
C GLU A 40 14.16 4.57 9.92
N SER A 41 13.89 4.12 8.68
CA SER A 41 13.21 4.93 7.68
C SER A 41 11.84 5.40 8.17
N ALA A 42 11.05 4.50 8.77
CA ALA A 42 9.74 4.83 9.33
C ALA A 42 9.84 5.85 10.46
N GLN A 43 10.80 5.68 11.39
CA GLN A 43 11.00 6.63 12.51
C GLN A 43 11.38 8.02 12.02
N ARG A 44 12.25 8.13 11.02
CA ARG A 44 12.63 9.41 10.41
C ARG A 44 11.45 10.06 9.69
N LEU A 45 10.63 9.29 8.99
CA LEU A 45 9.44 9.79 8.32
C LEU A 45 8.40 10.28 9.32
N LEU A 46 8.15 9.55 10.41
CA LEU A 46 7.26 9.98 11.49
C LEU A 46 7.73 11.29 12.13
N ALA A 47 9.04 11.45 12.33
CA ALA A 47 9.62 12.70 12.85
C ALA A 47 9.42 13.91 11.92
N MET A 48 9.04 13.71 10.66
CA MET A 48 8.71 14.77 9.71
C MET A 48 7.26 15.29 9.86
N GLY A 49 6.38 14.55 10.58
CA GLY A 49 5.07 15.06 10.96
C GLY A 49 3.83 14.18 10.73
N PRO A 50 3.83 13.14 9.88
CA PRO A 50 2.67 12.26 9.76
C PRO A 50 2.46 11.46 11.05
N GLU A 51 1.19 11.13 11.35
CA GLU A 51 0.88 10.31 12.53
C GLU A 51 1.16 8.81 12.29
N TYR A 52 1.00 8.37 11.05
CA TYR A 52 1.22 6.97 10.65
C TYR A 52 2.02 6.87 9.36
N VAL A 53 2.81 5.80 9.27
CA VAL A 53 3.55 5.42 8.07
C VAL A 53 3.26 3.96 7.76
N LEU A 54 2.71 3.66 6.59
CA LEU A 54 2.57 2.30 6.07
C LEU A 54 3.63 2.08 4.99
N ILE A 55 4.68 1.35 5.31
CA ILE A 55 5.69 0.99 4.31
C ILE A 55 5.24 -0.27 3.57
N THR A 56 5.09 -0.19 2.25
CA THR A 56 4.73 -1.34 1.42
C THR A 56 5.96 -2.08 0.94
N GLY A 57 5.95 -3.40 1.09
CA GLY A 57 7.10 -4.29 0.85
C GLY A 57 7.17 -4.88 -0.56
N THR A 58 6.44 -4.35 -1.54
CA THR A 58 6.38 -4.90 -2.90
C THR A 58 7.74 -5.00 -3.57
N HIS A 59 8.66 -4.08 -3.28
CA HIS A 59 10.01 -4.02 -3.86
C HIS A 59 11.07 -4.79 -3.06
N GLU A 60 10.70 -5.36 -1.92
CA GLU A 60 11.61 -6.21 -1.14
C GLU A 60 11.71 -7.61 -1.75
N ARG A 61 12.90 -8.22 -1.61
CA ARG A 61 13.18 -9.57 -2.12
C ARG A 61 12.75 -10.64 -1.11
N SER A 62 11.47 -10.71 -0.83
CA SER A 62 10.88 -11.70 0.07
C SER A 62 9.84 -12.56 -0.68
N PRO A 63 9.61 -13.81 -0.27
CA PRO A 63 8.59 -14.68 -0.89
C PRO A 63 7.17 -14.12 -0.70
N GLU A 64 6.94 -13.38 0.36
CA GLU A 64 5.69 -12.67 0.64
C GLU A 64 5.89 -11.15 0.50
N VAL A 65 4.80 -10.44 0.26
CA VAL A 65 4.76 -8.98 0.40
C VAL A 65 4.43 -8.67 1.86
N ILE A 66 5.31 -7.95 2.53
CA ILE A 66 5.12 -7.54 3.93
C ILE A 66 4.95 -6.03 3.94
N ASN A 67 3.75 -5.58 4.28
CA ASN A 67 3.45 -4.17 4.50
C ASN A 67 3.44 -3.91 6.00
N THR A 68 4.12 -2.89 6.46
CA THR A 68 4.29 -2.64 7.89
C THR A 68 3.78 -1.27 8.28
N LEU A 69 2.87 -1.24 9.23
CA LEU A 69 2.31 -0.02 9.81
C LEU A 69 3.13 0.42 11.03
N TYR A 70 3.52 1.68 11.04
CA TYR A 70 4.23 2.35 12.12
C TYR A 70 3.43 3.56 12.62
N GLY A 71 3.58 3.88 13.90
CA GLY A 71 3.01 5.04 14.56
C GLY A 71 3.98 5.64 15.56
N GLU A 72 3.53 6.57 16.37
CA GLU A 72 4.36 7.33 17.33
C GLU A 72 5.24 6.43 18.22
N GLN A 73 4.74 5.28 18.65
CA GLN A 73 5.47 4.34 19.52
C GLN A 73 6.31 3.31 18.74
N GLY A 74 6.47 3.46 17.43
CA GLY A 74 7.21 2.55 16.57
C GLY A 74 6.30 1.58 15.80
N LEU A 75 6.75 0.34 15.65
CA LEU A 75 6.04 -0.69 14.90
C LEU A 75 4.69 -1.02 15.56
N ILE A 76 3.61 -0.91 14.77
CA ILE A 76 2.26 -1.29 15.17
C ILE A 76 1.96 -2.72 14.72
N LYS A 77 2.01 -2.98 13.40
CA LYS A 77 1.65 -4.29 12.86
C LYS A 77 2.27 -4.54 11.49
N PRO A 78 2.85 -5.73 11.25
CA PRO A 78 3.15 -6.23 9.91
C PRO A 78 1.93 -6.97 9.34
N TYR A 79 1.67 -6.76 8.05
CA TYR A 79 0.65 -7.46 7.27
C TYR A 79 1.34 -8.28 6.18
N ARG A 80 1.00 -9.56 6.05
CA ARG A 80 1.62 -10.49 5.10
C ARG A 80 0.63 -10.88 4.02
N TRP A 81 1.08 -10.80 2.77
CA TRP A 81 0.29 -11.08 1.59
C TRP A 81 1.07 -12.01 0.65
N GLU A 82 0.36 -12.92 0.02
CA GLU A 82 0.92 -13.68 -1.08
C GLU A 82 1.40 -12.74 -2.19
N ARG A 83 2.61 -13.00 -2.70
CA ARG A 83 3.14 -12.25 -3.84
C ARG A 83 2.49 -12.76 -5.12
N LEU A 84 1.62 -11.95 -5.70
CA LEU A 84 1.00 -12.24 -6.99
C LEU A 84 2.02 -12.09 -8.13
N PRO A 85 1.98 -12.99 -9.14
CA PRO A 85 2.85 -12.88 -10.29
C PRO A 85 2.46 -11.68 -11.16
N GLY A 86 3.46 -11.00 -11.73
CA GLY A 86 3.24 -9.92 -12.68
C GLY A 86 3.72 -8.55 -12.18
N SER A 87 3.57 -7.57 -13.05
CA SER A 87 3.87 -6.17 -12.79
C SER A 87 2.60 -5.36 -12.93
N TYR A 88 2.28 -4.58 -11.93
CA TYR A 88 1.01 -3.86 -11.79
C TYR A 88 1.23 -2.34 -11.75
N HIS A 89 0.34 -1.61 -12.40
CA HIS A 89 0.27 -0.15 -12.32
C HIS A 89 -1.00 0.28 -11.59
N GLY A 90 -0.87 1.21 -10.66
CA GLY A 90 -2.01 1.76 -9.92
C GLY A 90 -2.37 1.03 -8.61
N SER A 91 -1.59 0.01 -8.20
CA SER A 91 -1.80 -0.71 -6.93
C SER A 91 -1.67 0.19 -5.70
N GLY A 92 -0.66 1.06 -5.67
CA GLY A 92 -0.45 2.02 -4.57
C GLY A 92 -1.60 3.02 -4.44
N CYS A 93 -2.06 3.59 -5.56
CA CYS A 93 -3.20 4.50 -5.57
C CYS A 93 -4.49 3.81 -5.13
N THR A 94 -4.70 2.55 -5.55
CA THR A 94 -5.85 1.75 -5.12
C THR A 94 -5.81 1.50 -3.62
N LEU A 95 -4.67 1.12 -3.08
CA LEU A 95 -4.47 0.89 -1.64
C LEU A 95 -4.77 2.16 -0.83
N THR A 96 -4.15 3.28 -1.18
CA THR A 96 -4.32 4.53 -0.43
C THR A 96 -5.76 5.01 -0.47
N SER A 97 -6.43 4.91 -1.62
CA SER A 97 -7.84 5.30 -1.77
C SER A 97 -8.77 4.39 -0.96
N ALA A 98 -8.52 3.08 -0.95
CA ALA A 98 -9.29 2.12 -0.17
C ALA A 98 -9.15 2.36 1.34
N ILE A 99 -7.93 2.60 1.83
CA ILE A 99 -7.68 2.94 3.24
C ILE A 99 -8.43 4.23 3.62
N ALA A 100 -8.33 5.27 2.78
CA ALA A 100 -9.02 6.54 3.03
C ALA A 100 -10.55 6.37 3.08
N ALA A 101 -11.12 5.53 2.21
CA ALA A 101 -12.54 5.22 2.24
C ALA A 101 -12.95 4.51 3.54
N CYS A 102 -12.20 3.51 3.98
CA CYS A 102 -12.43 2.80 5.24
C CYS A 102 -12.38 3.76 6.45
N MET A 103 -11.39 4.64 6.48
CA MET A 103 -11.29 5.68 7.53
C MET A 103 -12.50 6.63 7.52
N ALA A 104 -12.96 7.04 6.33
CA ALA A 104 -14.15 7.88 6.19
C ALA A 104 -15.43 7.19 6.68
N HIS A 105 -15.47 5.86 6.67
CA HIS A 105 -16.54 5.05 7.24
C HIS A 105 -16.39 4.81 8.76
N GLY A 106 -15.35 5.35 9.39
CA GLY A 106 -15.16 5.31 10.84
C GLY A 106 -14.39 4.10 11.36
N LEU A 107 -13.73 3.33 10.50
CA LEU A 107 -12.84 2.25 10.92
C LEU A 107 -11.59 2.83 11.59
N THR A 108 -11.02 2.09 12.52
CA THR A 108 -9.72 2.41 13.11
C THR A 108 -8.61 2.36 12.05
N MET A 109 -7.44 2.91 12.33
CA MET A 109 -6.30 2.88 11.41
C MET A 109 -5.91 1.43 11.05
N GLU A 110 -5.80 0.54 12.03
CA GLU A 110 -5.44 -0.87 11.78
C GLU A 110 -6.48 -1.60 10.93
N GLU A 111 -7.77 -1.40 11.22
CA GLU A 111 -8.87 -1.96 10.43
C GLU A 111 -8.88 -1.39 9.02
N SER A 112 -8.71 -0.09 8.86
CA SER A 112 -8.68 0.58 7.55
C SER A 112 -7.52 0.07 6.69
N VAL A 113 -6.35 -0.13 7.30
CA VAL A 113 -5.18 -0.68 6.61
C VAL A 113 -5.41 -2.15 6.24
N GLN A 114 -6.01 -2.95 7.11
CA GLN A 114 -6.34 -4.34 6.83
C GLN A 114 -7.33 -4.45 5.66
N GLU A 115 -8.47 -3.77 5.75
CA GLU A 115 -9.53 -3.81 4.73
C GLU A 115 -9.07 -3.21 3.39
N GLY A 116 -8.32 -2.10 3.44
CA GLY A 116 -7.77 -1.48 2.24
C GLY A 116 -6.79 -2.39 1.50
N GLN A 117 -5.98 -3.16 2.23
CA GLN A 117 -5.08 -4.15 1.65
C GLN A 117 -5.83 -5.37 1.10
N GLU A 118 -6.83 -5.88 1.81
CA GLU A 118 -7.68 -6.97 1.36
C GLU A 118 -8.34 -6.62 0.02
N TYR A 119 -9.00 -5.48 -0.04
CA TYR A 119 -9.59 -4.97 -1.28
C TYR A 119 -8.56 -4.85 -2.40
N THR A 120 -7.41 -4.25 -2.12
CA THR A 120 -6.35 -4.06 -3.12
C THR A 120 -5.84 -5.39 -3.65
N TRP A 121 -5.62 -6.38 -2.77
CA TRP A 121 -5.16 -7.70 -3.16
C TRP A 121 -6.16 -8.40 -4.09
N GLN A 122 -7.46 -8.32 -3.78
CA GLN A 122 -8.53 -8.84 -4.64
C GLN A 122 -8.54 -8.15 -6.02
N THR A 123 -8.36 -6.83 -6.07
CA THR A 123 -8.27 -6.10 -7.35
C THR A 123 -7.08 -6.54 -8.19
N LEU A 124 -5.95 -6.89 -7.55
CA LEU A 124 -4.75 -7.37 -8.22
C LEU A 124 -4.90 -8.83 -8.67
N LYS A 125 -5.56 -9.67 -7.88
CA LYS A 125 -5.86 -11.05 -8.24
C LYS A 125 -6.75 -11.12 -9.48
N GLY A 126 -7.73 -10.22 -9.60
CA GLY A 126 -8.60 -10.06 -10.77
C GLY A 126 -8.02 -9.16 -11.87
N ALA A 127 -6.77 -8.72 -11.75
CA ALA A 127 -6.17 -7.74 -12.67
C ALA A 127 -6.20 -8.20 -14.13
N PHE A 128 -6.37 -7.25 -15.01
CA PHE A 128 -6.38 -7.48 -16.45
C PHE A 128 -5.32 -6.63 -17.17
N ARG A 129 -5.00 -7.01 -18.37
CA ARG A 129 -3.97 -6.39 -19.19
C ARG A 129 -4.61 -5.72 -20.40
N PRO A 130 -4.79 -4.39 -20.41
CA PRO A 130 -5.49 -3.69 -21.48
C PRO A 130 -4.67 -3.59 -22.78
N GLY A 131 -3.40 -3.96 -22.75
CA GLY A 131 -2.48 -3.91 -23.88
C GLY A 131 -1.23 -4.75 -23.64
N MET A 132 -0.08 -4.31 -24.16
CA MET A 132 1.20 -5.01 -23.99
C MET A 132 1.99 -4.56 -22.75
N GLY A 133 1.46 -3.61 -21.98
CA GLY A 133 2.09 -3.04 -20.79
C GLY A 133 1.85 -3.85 -19.52
N GLN A 134 1.86 -3.15 -18.39
CA GLN A 134 1.58 -3.71 -17.07
C GLN A 134 0.11 -4.08 -16.90
N TYR A 135 -0.17 -4.96 -15.95
CA TYR A 135 -1.52 -5.23 -15.48
C TYR A 135 -2.08 -4.02 -14.73
N VAL A 136 -3.39 -3.84 -14.80
CA VAL A 136 -4.13 -2.85 -14.02
C VAL A 136 -5.10 -3.53 -13.07
N PRO A 137 -5.29 -3.02 -11.85
CA PRO A 137 -6.21 -3.58 -10.87
C PRO A 137 -7.65 -3.59 -11.38
N ASP A 138 -8.36 -4.69 -11.19
CA ASP A 138 -9.79 -4.75 -11.40
C ASP A 138 -10.54 -4.23 -10.18
N ARG A 139 -10.82 -2.94 -10.15
CA ARG A 139 -11.51 -2.27 -9.05
C ARG A 139 -12.99 -2.60 -8.94
N MET A 140 -13.53 -3.32 -9.94
CA MET A 140 -14.93 -3.73 -10.02
C MET A 140 -15.09 -5.26 -10.00
N PHE A 141 -14.10 -5.99 -9.45
CA PHE A 141 -14.10 -7.45 -9.41
C PHE A 141 -15.39 -8.05 -8.81
N TRP A 142 -15.91 -7.45 -7.76
CA TRP A 142 -17.14 -7.86 -7.08
C TRP A 142 -18.39 -7.79 -7.98
N ALA A 143 -18.45 -6.81 -8.89
CA ALA A 143 -19.59 -6.69 -9.81
C ALA A 143 -19.62 -7.82 -10.86
N ARG A 144 -18.46 -8.37 -11.23
CA ARG A 144 -18.39 -9.52 -12.14
C ARG A 144 -18.79 -10.83 -11.46
N GLU A 145 -18.40 -11.01 -10.20
CA GLU A 145 -18.80 -12.16 -9.41
C GLU A 145 -20.33 -12.23 -9.29
N GLU A 146 -20.97 -11.10 -9.00
CA GLU A 146 -22.44 -11.00 -8.96
C GLU A 146 -23.09 -11.33 -10.31
N GLU A 147 -22.53 -10.87 -11.44
CA GLU A 147 -23.03 -11.20 -12.77
C GLU A 147 -22.86 -12.67 -13.14
N GLU A 148 -21.76 -13.30 -12.75
CA GLU A 148 -21.50 -14.73 -12.98
C GLU A 148 -22.42 -15.60 -12.14
N GLU A 149 -22.65 -15.27 -10.87
CA GLU A 149 -23.61 -15.94 -10.00
C GLU A 149 -25.04 -15.82 -10.53
N ALA A 150 -25.45 -14.62 -10.99
CA ALA A 150 -26.76 -14.39 -11.56
C ALA A 150 -27.00 -15.21 -12.84
N ARG A 151 -25.97 -15.34 -13.70
CA ARG A 151 -26.02 -16.17 -14.91
C ARG A 151 -26.05 -17.67 -14.58
N GLY A 152 -25.29 -18.10 -13.56
CA GLY A 152 -25.28 -19.49 -13.09
C GLY A 152 -26.64 -19.94 -12.56
N ASN A 153 -27.31 -19.06 -11.81
CA ASN A 153 -28.65 -19.33 -11.26
C ASN A 153 -29.78 -19.28 -12.33
N ALA A 154 -29.57 -18.57 -13.43
CA ALA A 154 -30.55 -18.50 -14.52
C ALA A 154 -30.46 -19.69 -15.51
N ALA A 155 -29.37 -20.46 -15.45
CA ALA A 155 -29.13 -21.61 -16.33
C ALA A 155 -29.48 -22.98 -15.68
N GLY A 156 -29.91 -22.99 -14.42
CA GLY A 156 -30.38 -24.15 -13.67
C GLY A 156 -31.88 -24.12 -13.48
#